data_e3740a3f6463b4385381f0088a168c45
#
_entry.id   e3740a3f6463b4385381f0088a168c45
#
_cell.length_a   1.000
_cell.length_b   1.000
_cell.length_c   1.000
_cell.angle_alpha   90.00
_cell.angle_beta   90.00
_cell.angle_gamma   90.00
#
_symmetry.space_group_name_H-M   'P 1'
#
loop_
_entity.id
_entity.type
_entity.pdbx_description
1 polymer ?
#
loop_
_entity_poly.entity_id
_entity_poly.type
_entity_poly.pdbx_seq_one_letter_code
_entity_poly.pdbx_strand_id
1 'polypeptide(L)'
;DSLQGIYDSNTDVARVSKHGGGVGAYLGYVRSSGSAIRGVKNSSGGVVPWIKQLNNTAVSVDQLGQRKGAIAVYLDIWHRDIEAFLDLRLNNGDQRLRAHDVFTAVCVPDIFMEAVERRGEWYLFDPHEVKEVKGWYLQDFFDEKRGEGSFRARYEEVVADERIGRKVVKAIDMFKRIMVSQLETGNPFMFYRDEVNRMNPNKHQGMVYSSNLCTEILQNMSPTRVIQEMISGDQIVTTKQAGDFVVCNLSSVNLGRAVTAQPDLLTPDVLERLIRVQVRMLDNVIDLNDLPVPQATITNQKYRAIGLGTFGWHHLLAQKGIDWNSKQAEEYSDALYERINYLTIQASLALAKEKGAYKVFKGSDWQNGEYFSKRGYTSPEWQELAAQVSINGVRNAWMVAVAPNMSTAQIAGSTASIDPIYSAFYYEEKKDFRRPVVAPGLTVDTYPYYEKGAYRVDQFASVRQNARRQRHVDQSISFNFYVPSTIRASTLLDLHMTAWKEGLKTTYYVRSNDIDISECEWCSS
;
A
#
# COMPACT_ATOMS: atom_id res chain seq x y z
N ASP A 1 20.87 -5.22 5.82
CA ASP A 1 21.79 -4.29 6.49
C ASP A 1 23.28 -4.59 6.17
N SER A 2 23.61 -4.83 4.92
CA SER A 2 24.97 -4.94 4.42
C SER A 2 25.19 -3.96 3.28
N LEU A 3 26.44 -3.47 3.09
CA LEU A 3 26.78 -2.59 1.98
C LEU A 3 26.38 -3.22 0.64
N GLN A 4 26.74 -4.49 0.42
CA GLN A 4 26.38 -5.22 -0.79
C GLN A 4 24.86 -5.30 -0.99
N GLY A 5 24.11 -5.66 0.05
CA GLY A 5 22.64 -5.77 -0.05
C GLY A 5 21.96 -4.43 -0.34
N ILE A 6 22.45 -3.32 0.23
CA ILE A 6 21.92 -1.97 -0.02
C ILE A 6 22.15 -1.58 -1.49
N TYR A 7 23.37 -1.78 -2.02
CA TYR A 7 23.67 -1.45 -3.42
C TYR A 7 23.02 -2.40 -4.41
N ASP A 8 22.92 -3.70 -4.11
CA ASP A 8 22.17 -4.66 -4.91
C ASP A 8 20.70 -4.24 -5.02
N SER A 9 20.07 -3.86 -3.89
CA SER A 9 18.70 -3.36 -3.88
C SER A 9 18.55 -2.07 -4.69
N ASN A 10 19.50 -1.13 -4.59
CA ASN A 10 19.48 0.10 -5.39
C ASN A 10 19.64 -0.19 -6.90
N THR A 11 20.45 -1.18 -7.25
CA THR A 11 20.59 -1.65 -8.65
C THR A 11 19.28 -2.24 -9.18
N ASP A 12 18.59 -3.05 -8.38
CA ASP A 12 17.29 -3.61 -8.76
C ASP A 12 16.22 -2.52 -8.91
N VAL A 13 16.20 -1.53 -8.01
CA VAL A 13 15.36 -0.32 -8.13
C VAL A 13 15.64 0.43 -9.44
N ALA A 14 16.90 0.65 -9.77
CA ALA A 14 17.30 1.32 -11.01
C ALA A 14 16.82 0.56 -12.27
N ARG A 15 16.92 -0.79 -12.26
CA ARG A 15 16.41 -1.64 -13.35
C ARG A 15 14.90 -1.51 -13.53
N VAL A 16 14.14 -1.53 -12.43
CA VAL A 16 12.69 -1.34 -12.46
C VAL A 16 12.33 0.06 -12.96
N SER A 17 13.00 1.09 -12.44
CA SER A 17 12.78 2.50 -12.84
C SER A 17 13.05 2.73 -14.33
N LYS A 18 14.13 2.15 -14.88
CA LYS A 18 14.43 2.20 -16.33
C LYS A 18 13.28 1.68 -17.20
N HIS A 19 12.50 0.74 -16.71
CA HIS A 19 11.33 0.17 -17.40
C HIS A 19 10.02 0.90 -17.04
N GLY A 20 10.09 2.05 -16.36
CA GLY A 20 8.92 2.86 -15.99
C GLY A 20 8.12 2.32 -14.79
N GLY A 21 8.69 1.38 -14.02
CA GLY A 21 8.06 0.85 -12.81
C GLY A 21 8.31 1.74 -11.59
N GLY A 22 7.28 1.94 -10.76
CA GLY A 22 7.42 2.52 -9.41
C GLY A 22 7.82 1.46 -8.39
N VAL A 23 8.49 1.86 -7.31
CA VAL A 23 9.02 0.94 -6.29
C VAL A 23 8.62 1.39 -4.89
N GLY A 24 8.22 0.42 -4.04
CA GLY A 24 8.18 0.56 -2.58
C GLY A 24 9.40 -0.11 -1.97
N ALA A 25 10.17 0.60 -1.14
CA ALA A 25 11.38 0.11 -0.50
C ALA A 25 11.26 0.18 1.02
N TYR A 26 11.44 -0.96 1.70
CA TYR A 26 11.43 -1.03 3.16
C TYR A 26 12.83 -0.91 3.74
N LEU A 27 13.01 0.01 4.69
CA LEU A 27 14.31 0.35 5.28
C LEU A 27 14.44 -0.02 6.77
N GLY A 28 13.46 -0.71 7.35
CA GLY A 28 13.44 -1.04 8.77
C GLY A 28 14.60 -1.91 9.27
N TYR A 29 15.33 -2.59 8.37
CA TYR A 29 16.55 -3.34 8.75
C TYR A 29 17.82 -2.51 8.72
N VAL A 30 17.79 -1.26 8.25
CA VAL A 30 18.95 -0.38 8.24
C VAL A 30 19.20 0.14 9.64
N ARG A 31 20.42 0.01 10.13
CA ARG A 31 20.81 0.50 11.46
C ARG A 31 20.73 2.02 11.56
N SER A 32 20.43 2.49 12.77
CA SER A 32 20.25 3.92 13.03
C SER A 32 21.56 4.70 12.97
N SER A 33 21.45 6.01 12.85
CA SER A 33 22.56 6.95 13.02
C SER A 33 23.21 6.77 14.39
N GLY A 34 24.55 6.75 14.43
CA GLY A 34 25.33 6.49 15.62
C GLY A 34 25.45 5.01 16.03
N SER A 35 24.81 4.10 15.34
CA SER A 35 24.98 2.66 15.56
C SER A 35 26.40 2.21 15.25
N ALA A 36 26.86 1.13 15.90
CA ALA A 36 28.18 0.57 15.68
C ALA A 36 28.28 -0.19 14.35
N ILE A 37 29.42 -0.08 13.67
CA ILE A 37 29.76 -0.89 12.50
C ILE A 37 31.06 -1.64 12.80
N ARG A 38 31.04 -2.97 12.79
CA ARG A 38 32.20 -3.84 13.11
C ARG A 38 32.87 -3.45 14.43
N GLY A 39 32.07 -3.15 15.46
CA GLY A 39 32.56 -2.77 16.79
C GLY A 39 32.99 -1.30 16.94
N VAL A 40 33.04 -0.53 15.86
CA VAL A 40 33.35 0.91 15.92
C VAL A 40 32.05 1.69 16.19
N LYS A 41 31.99 2.31 17.39
CA LYS A 41 30.82 3.11 17.81
C LYS A 41 30.69 4.38 16.98
N ASN A 42 29.47 4.89 16.86
CA ASN A 42 29.12 6.13 16.13
C ASN A 42 29.56 6.14 14.65
N SER A 43 29.61 4.98 14.00
CA SER A 43 30.08 4.86 12.61
C SER A 43 28.96 4.86 11.58
N SER A 44 27.72 4.57 11.98
CA SER A 44 26.58 4.58 11.07
C SER A 44 26.05 5.99 10.84
N GLY A 45 25.79 6.34 9.57
CA GLY A 45 25.06 7.56 9.18
C GLY A 45 23.54 7.43 9.25
N GLY A 46 23.01 6.24 9.60
CA GLY A 46 21.58 5.97 9.66
C GLY A 46 20.91 5.80 8.30
N VAL A 47 19.58 5.96 8.25
CA VAL A 47 18.79 5.73 7.03
C VAL A 47 18.90 6.85 6.00
N VAL A 48 19.11 8.10 6.42
CA VAL A 48 19.07 9.28 5.53
C VAL A 48 20.06 9.20 4.37
N PRO A 49 21.36 8.85 4.56
CA PRO A 49 22.30 8.73 3.45
C PRO A 49 21.86 7.70 2.39
N TRP A 50 21.25 6.59 2.81
CA TRP A 50 20.77 5.55 1.91
C TRP A 50 19.51 5.98 1.16
N ILE A 51 18.60 6.72 1.81
CA ILE A 51 17.44 7.32 1.17
C ILE A 51 17.88 8.34 0.09
N LYS A 52 18.93 9.12 0.36
CA LYS A 52 19.48 10.04 -0.64
C LYS A 52 20.02 9.34 -1.87
N GLN A 53 20.56 8.13 -1.75
CA GLN A 53 20.96 7.33 -2.92
C GLN A 53 19.74 6.88 -3.73
N LEU A 54 18.67 6.42 -3.06
CA LEU A 54 17.40 6.11 -3.74
C LEU A 54 16.79 7.34 -4.40
N ASN A 55 16.86 8.50 -3.75
CA ASN A 55 16.45 9.78 -4.32
C ASN A 55 17.23 10.10 -5.61
N ASN A 56 18.55 9.97 -5.58
CA ASN A 56 19.38 10.19 -6.76
C ASN A 56 19.09 9.18 -7.86
N THR A 57 18.81 7.93 -7.50
CA THR A 57 18.38 6.89 -8.47
C THR A 57 17.06 7.28 -9.13
N ALA A 58 16.06 7.77 -8.37
CA ALA A 58 14.79 8.24 -8.91
C ALA A 58 14.96 9.39 -9.92
N VAL A 59 15.90 10.30 -9.64
CA VAL A 59 16.19 11.45 -10.54
C VAL A 59 17.00 11.03 -11.77
N SER A 60 17.96 10.09 -11.58
CA SER A 60 18.96 9.77 -12.61
C SER A 60 18.51 8.66 -13.57
N VAL A 61 17.60 7.79 -13.15
CA VAL A 61 17.17 6.64 -13.94
C VAL A 61 15.67 6.71 -14.19
N ASP A 62 15.32 7.06 -15.40
CA ASP A 62 13.96 7.17 -15.87
C ASP A 62 13.74 6.42 -17.19
N GLN A 63 12.53 6.39 -17.68
CA GLN A 63 12.18 5.81 -18.97
C GLN A 63 12.38 6.86 -20.09
N LEU A 64 13.64 7.16 -20.43
CA LEU A 64 14.03 8.06 -21.52
C LEU A 64 13.33 9.43 -21.47
N GLY A 65 13.17 10.02 -20.29
CA GLY A 65 12.47 11.29 -20.07
C GLY A 65 10.94 11.23 -20.19
N GLN A 66 10.39 10.10 -20.58
CA GLN A 66 8.92 9.92 -20.68
C GLN A 66 8.27 9.70 -19.32
N ARG A 67 8.99 9.04 -18.42
CA ARG A 67 8.53 8.71 -17.07
C ARG A 67 9.68 8.87 -16.08
N LYS A 68 9.51 9.77 -15.11
CA LYS A 68 10.49 9.93 -14.03
C LYS A 68 10.49 8.71 -13.12
N GLY A 69 11.60 8.43 -12.47
CA GLY A 69 11.64 7.42 -11.42
C GLY A 69 10.76 7.81 -10.23
N ALA A 70 10.07 6.85 -9.65
CA ALA A 70 9.21 7.07 -8.50
C ALA A 70 9.41 5.97 -7.45
N ILE A 71 9.83 6.36 -6.25
CA ILE A 71 10.19 5.45 -5.15
C ILE A 71 9.51 5.91 -3.88
N ALA A 72 8.78 5.00 -3.23
CA ALA A 72 8.29 5.20 -1.87
C ALA A 72 9.19 4.45 -0.88
N VAL A 73 9.63 5.13 0.18
CA VAL A 73 10.45 4.56 1.24
C VAL A 73 9.64 4.38 2.51
N TYR A 74 9.72 3.21 3.12
CA TYR A 74 8.95 2.81 4.28
C TYR A 74 9.85 2.62 5.50
N LEU A 75 9.47 3.20 6.64
CA LEU A 75 10.19 3.07 7.90
C LEU A 75 9.22 2.88 9.08
N ASP A 76 9.62 2.07 10.06
CA ASP A 76 8.83 1.85 11.27
C ASP A 76 8.87 3.05 12.20
N ILE A 77 7.71 3.37 12.81
CA ILE A 77 7.54 4.50 13.73
C ILE A 77 8.40 4.39 15.01
N TRP A 78 8.90 3.21 15.33
CA TRP A 78 9.78 2.97 16.48
C TRP A 78 11.27 3.05 16.14
N HIS A 79 11.63 3.23 14.85
CA HIS A 79 13.03 3.37 14.44
C HIS A 79 13.64 4.66 14.98
N ARG A 80 14.89 4.60 15.48
CA ARG A 80 15.54 5.76 16.12
C ARG A 80 15.67 6.98 15.18
N ASP A 81 15.78 6.77 13.87
CA ASP A 81 15.93 7.83 12.88
C ASP A 81 14.58 8.36 12.35
N ILE A 82 13.45 7.95 12.93
CA ILE A 82 12.11 8.30 12.40
C ILE A 82 11.87 9.80 12.33
N GLU A 83 12.41 10.60 13.25
CA GLU A 83 12.24 12.04 13.21
C GLU A 83 12.93 12.67 11.99
N ALA A 84 14.18 12.26 11.70
CA ALA A 84 14.90 12.69 10.50
C ALA A 84 14.20 12.20 9.21
N PHE A 85 13.62 11.01 9.26
CA PHE A 85 12.83 10.47 8.14
C PHE A 85 11.57 11.30 7.85
N LEU A 86 10.84 11.74 8.87
CA LEU A 86 9.65 12.60 8.72
C LEU A 86 9.98 13.98 8.15
N ASP A 87 11.21 14.45 8.37
CA ASP A 87 11.67 15.75 7.88
C ASP A 87 12.23 15.71 6.44
N LEU A 88 12.38 14.53 5.83
CA LEU A 88 13.05 14.36 4.52
C LEU A 88 12.52 15.24 3.40
N ARG A 89 11.23 15.51 3.39
CA ARG A 89 10.57 16.28 2.32
C ARG A 89 10.21 17.71 2.68
N LEU A 90 10.45 18.13 3.93
CA LEU A 90 10.16 19.50 4.35
C LEU A 90 10.98 20.53 3.57
N ASN A 91 10.37 21.67 3.26
CA ASN A 91 10.99 22.76 2.47
C ASN A 91 11.97 23.62 3.27
N ASN A 92 12.10 23.39 4.57
CA ASN A 92 12.99 24.12 5.48
C ASN A 92 14.13 23.24 6.01
N GLY A 93 15.10 23.84 6.69
CA GLY A 93 16.23 23.16 7.32
C GLY A 93 17.39 22.86 6.38
N ASP A 94 18.28 21.93 6.80
CA ASP A 94 19.49 21.61 6.02
C ASP A 94 19.15 20.73 4.80
N GLN A 95 19.33 21.28 3.60
CA GLN A 95 19.07 20.60 2.32
C GLN A 95 19.93 19.33 2.12
N ARG A 96 21.05 19.20 2.80
CA ARG A 96 21.87 17.97 2.79
C ARG A 96 21.14 16.78 3.45
N LEU A 97 20.15 17.05 4.29
CA LEU A 97 19.32 16.05 4.98
C LEU A 97 17.95 15.87 4.32
N ARG A 98 17.73 16.44 3.14
CA ARG A 98 16.46 16.37 2.39
C ARG A 98 16.55 15.40 1.22
N ALA A 99 15.41 14.80 0.87
CA ALA A 99 15.22 13.89 -0.25
C ALA A 99 13.80 14.13 -0.82
N HIS A 100 13.68 15.10 -1.72
CA HIS A 100 12.39 15.59 -2.22
C HIS A 100 11.77 14.70 -3.29
N ASP A 101 12.57 13.86 -3.98
CA ASP A 101 12.13 13.05 -5.12
C ASP A 101 11.71 11.63 -4.73
N VAL A 102 11.75 11.29 -3.43
CA VAL A 102 11.18 10.05 -2.90
C VAL A 102 9.92 10.36 -2.07
N PHE A 103 8.99 9.43 -2.04
CA PHE A 103 7.82 9.48 -1.19
C PHE A 103 8.11 8.75 0.12
N THR A 104 7.53 9.20 1.23
CA THR A 104 7.73 8.57 2.53
C THR A 104 6.46 7.88 3.00
N ALA A 105 6.62 6.76 3.73
CA ALA A 105 5.53 6.04 4.38
C ALA A 105 5.98 5.54 5.76
N VAL A 106 5.09 5.60 6.73
CA VAL A 106 5.36 5.18 8.11
C VAL A 106 4.60 3.91 8.42
N CYS A 107 5.34 2.88 8.87
CA CYS A 107 4.78 1.61 9.34
C CYS A 107 4.40 1.74 10.82
N VAL A 108 3.11 1.62 11.11
CA VAL A 108 2.54 1.93 12.42
C VAL A 108 1.92 0.68 13.03
N PRO A 109 2.40 0.20 14.20
CA PRO A 109 1.76 -0.87 14.96
C PRO A 109 0.58 -0.35 15.78
N ASP A 110 -0.34 -1.25 16.14
CA ASP A 110 -1.53 -0.92 16.95
C ASP A 110 -1.15 -0.28 18.28
N ILE A 111 -0.13 -0.79 18.97
CA ILE A 111 0.33 -0.27 20.27
C ILE A 111 0.79 1.21 20.19
N PHE A 112 1.30 1.67 19.03
CA PHE A 112 1.60 3.09 18.84
C PHE A 112 0.33 3.92 18.74
N MET A 113 -0.67 3.48 17.97
CA MET A 113 -1.94 4.20 17.84
C MET A 113 -2.67 4.29 19.19
N GLU A 114 -2.63 3.23 19.98
CA GLU A 114 -3.13 3.22 21.36
C GLU A 114 -2.34 4.21 22.25
N ALA A 115 -1.01 4.28 22.10
CA ALA A 115 -0.18 5.25 22.83
C ALA A 115 -0.52 6.70 22.44
N VAL A 116 -0.84 6.96 21.16
CA VAL A 116 -1.33 8.26 20.69
C VAL A 116 -2.65 8.62 21.37
N GLU A 117 -3.61 7.67 21.39
CA GLU A 117 -4.93 7.87 22.00
C GLU A 117 -4.85 8.19 23.50
N ARG A 118 -4.06 7.42 24.25
CA ARG A 118 -3.85 7.63 25.70
C ARG A 118 -2.83 8.73 26.03
N ARG A 119 -2.22 9.39 25.00
CA ARG A 119 -1.14 10.40 25.14
C ARG A 119 0.08 9.89 25.91
N GLY A 120 0.40 8.60 25.73
CA GLY A 120 1.49 7.91 26.41
C GLY A 120 2.86 8.18 25.80
N GLU A 121 3.87 7.58 26.42
CA GLU A 121 5.23 7.55 25.92
C GLU A 121 5.38 6.56 24.77
N TRP A 122 6.36 6.84 23.92
CA TRP A 122 6.79 5.99 22.83
C TRP A 122 8.31 5.89 22.82
N TYR A 123 8.83 4.71 22.55
CA TYR A 123 10.26 4.43 22.61
C TYR A 123 10.81 4.13 21.23
N LEU A 124 11.95 4.76 20.90
CA LEU A 124 12.66 4.61 19.64
C LEU A 124 13.92 3.81 19.86
N PHE A 125 14.19 2.85 18.98
CA PHE A 125 15.29 1.91 19.07
C PHE A 125 16.11 1.86 17.78
N ASP A 126 17.36 1.39 17.92
CA ASP A 126 18.17 0.93 16.80
C ASP A 126 17.86 -0.54 16.51
N PRO A 127 17.38 -0.90 15.30
CA PRO A 127 17.04 -2.28 14.96
C PRO A 127 18.25 -3.22 15.06
N HIS A 128 19.46 -2.72 14.79
CA HIS A 128 20.69 -3.50 14.92
C HIS A 128 20.99 -3.85 16.39
N GLU A 129 20.92 -2.88 17.27
CA GLU A 129 21.15 -3.09 18.70
C GLU A 129 20.13 -4.08 19.29
N VAL A 130 18.85 -3.96 18.91
CA VAL A 130 17.82 -4.93 19.29
C VAL A 130 18.21 -6.34 18.84
N LYS A 131 18.64 -6.50 17.59
CA LYS A 131 19.08 -7.79 17.04
C LYS A 131 20.29 -8.37 17.79
N GLU A 132 21.29 -7.54 18.10
CA GLU A 132 22.49 -7.98 18.82
C GLU A 132 22.16 -8.47 20.23
N VAL A 133 21.27 -7.77 20.94
CA VAL A 133 20.93 -8.10 22.33
C VAL A 133 19.89 -9.23 22.43
N LYS A 134 18.90 -9.26 21.55
CA LYS A 134 17.76 -10.19 21.62
C LYS A 134 17.87 -11.40 20.70
N GLY A 135 18.71 -11.34 19.67
CA GLY A 135 18.84 -12.42 18.67
C GLY A 135 17.76 -12.39 17.58
N TRP A 136 16.82 -11.44 17.60
CA TRP A 136 15.75 -11.27 16.63
C TRP A 136 15.53 -9.78 16.31
N TYR A 137 14.87 -9.51 15.17
CA TYR A 137 14.46 -8.16 14.80
C TYR A 137 13.02 -7.89 15.21
N LEU A 138 12.76 -6.69 15.77
CA LEU A 138 11.41 -6.29 16.21
C LEU A 138 10.41 -6.23 15.05
N GLN A 139 10.87 -5.82 13.87
CA GLN A 139 10.04 -5.72 12.68
C GLN A 139 9.52 -7.07 12.14
N ASP A 140 10.05 -8.20 12.60
CA ASP A 140 9.61 -9.54 12.17
C ASP A 140 8.34 -10.02 12.92
N PHE A 141 7.77 -9.17 13.78
CA PHE A 141 6.58 -9.48 14.57
C PHE A 141 5.43 -8.52 14.27
N PHE A 142 4.21 -8.96 14.52
CA PHE A 142 2.99 -8.15 14.45
C PHE A 142 2.00 -8.63 15.52
N ASP A 143 0.99 -7.82 15.86
CA ASP A 143 -0.06 -8.26 16.79
C ASP A 143 -1.10 -9.10 16.04
N GLU A 144 -1.21 -10.38 16.40
CA GLU A 144 -2.11 -11.35 15.77
C GLU A 144 -3.58 -11.05 16.06
N LYS A 145 -3.86 -10.31 17.14
CA LYS A 145 -5.17 -9.76 17.50
C LYS A 145 -5.04 -8.31 17.93
N ARG A 146 -6.11 -7.55 17.86
CA ARG A 146 -6.11 -6.20 18.41
C ARG A 146 -5.92 -6.24 19.94
N GLY A 147 -4.94 -5.46 20.42
CA GLY A 147 -4.61 -5.39 21.85
C GLY A 147 -3.78 -6.55 22.39
N GLU A 148 -3.49 -7.57 21.57
CA GLU A 148 -2.74 -8.75 22.00
C GLU A 148 -1.91 -9.31 20.84
N GLY A 149 -0.61 -9.55 21.05
CA GLY A 149 0.19 -10.21 20.02
C GLY A 149 1.68 -10.18 20.26
N SER A 150 2.39 -10.77 19.29
CA SER A 150 3.83 -10.99 19.39
C SER A 150 4.63 -9.68 19.28
N PHE A 151 4.19 -8.71 18.47
CA PHE A 151 4.88 -7.42 18.38
C PHE A 151 4.83 -6.68 19.72
N ARG A 152 3.66 -6.56 20.33
CA ARG A 152 3.47 -5.89 21.63
C ARG A 152 4.36 -6.50 22.70
N ALA A 153 4.31 -7.84 22.83
CA ALA A 153 5.12 -8.56 23.80
C ALA A 153 6.63 -8.30 23.60
N ARG A 154 7.10 -8.34 22.34
CA ARG A 154 8.50 -8.09 22.01
C ARG A 154 8.91 -6.61 22.19
N TYR A 155 8.01 -5.69 21.84
CA TYR A 155 8.25 -4.26 22.06
C TYR A 155 8.40 -3.94 23.56
N GLU A 156 7.51 -4.45 24.40
CA GLU A 156 7.57 -4.29 25.86
C GLU A 156 8.83 -4.95 26.46
N GLU A 157 9.24 -6.11 25.95
CA GLU A 157 10.50 -6.76 26.32
C GLU A 157 11.72 -5.90 25.96
N VAL A 158 11.72 -5.23 24.82
CA VAL A 158 12.81 -4.29 24.43
C VAL A 158 12.79 -3.04 25.30
N VAL A 159 11.60 -2.49 25.60
CA VAL A 159 11.45 -1.32 26.48
C VAL A 159 11.99 -1.61 27.88
N ALA A 160 11.78 -2.81 28.41
CA ALA A 160 12.23 -3.19 29.75
C ALA A 160 13.73 -3.52 29.85
N ASP A 161 14.41 -3.75 28.73
CA ASP A 161 15.81 -4.18 28.72
C ASP A 161 16.79 -2.98 28.74
N GLU A 162 17.45 -2.75 29.87
CA GLU A 162 18.37 -1.65 30.07
C GLU A 162 19.65 -1.72 29.20
N ARG A 163 19.96 -2.87 28.62
CA ARG A 163 21.10 -3.05 27.71
C ARG A 163 20.88 -2.41 26.36
N ILE A 164 19.60 -2.13 26.00
CA ILE A 164 19.23 -1.54 24.71
C ILE A 164 19.05 -0.03 24.87
N GLY A 165 19.83 0.72 24.11
CA GLY A 165 19.71 2.17 24.07
C GLY A 165 18.37 2.61 23.51
N ARG A 166 17.67 3.52 24.19
CA ARG A 166 16.36 4.01 23.81
C ARG A 166 16.26 5.53 23.84
N LYS A 167 15.47 6.10 22.94
CA LYS A 167 15.02 7.49 22.99
C LYS A 167 13.55 7.49 23.34
N VAL A 168 13.17 8.27 24.35
CA VAL A 168 11.77 8.40 24.78
C VAL A 168 11.16 9.66 24.18
N VAL A 169 9.97 9.56 23.61
CA VAL A 169 9.19 10.66 23.05
C VAL A 169 7.71 10.50 23.45
N LYS A 170 6.93 11.57 23.38
CA LYS A 170 5.48 11.42 23.51
C LYS A 170 4.88 10.97 22.17
N ALA A 171 4.06 9.91 22.20
CA ALA A 171 3.43 9.37 20.99
C ALA A 171 2.61 10.44 20.24
N ILE A 172 1.89 11.29 20.96
CA ILE A 172 1.10 12.38 20.37
C ILE A 172 1.99 13.42 19.66
N ASP A 173 3.17 13.73 20.17
CA ASP A 173 4.08 14.69 19.55
C ASP A 173 4.71 14.10 18.28
N MET A 174 5.00 12.80 18.27
CA MET A 174 5.41 12.09 17.07
C MET A 174 4.30 12.09 16.01
N PHE A 175 3.05 11.86 16.40
CA PHE A 175 1.92 11.91 15.48
C PHE A 175 1.68 13.32 14.93
N LYS A 176 1.89 14.37 15.73
CA LYS A 176 1.86 15.76 15.24
C LYS A 176 2.91 16.01 14.16
N ARG A 177 4.13 15.48 14.30
CA ARG A 177 5.16 15.58 13.24
C ARG A 177 4.70 14.90 11.95
N ILE A 178 4.06 13.73 12.04
CA ILE A 178 3.46 13.06 10.88
C ILE A 178 2.45 14.02 10.20
N MET A 179 1.51 14.57 10.96
CA MET A 179 0.48 15.46 10.39
C MET A 179 1.07 16.75 9.79
N VAL A 180 2.09 17.34 10.41
CA VAL A 180 2.80 18.52 9.85
C VAL A 180 3.43 18.16 8.51
N SER A 181 4.17 17.05 8.44
CA SER A 181 4.75 16.59 7.19
C SER A 181 3.68 16.32 6.12
N GLN A 182 2.55 15.72 6.50
CA GLN A 182 1.44 15.46 5.58
C GLN A 182 0.80 16.76 5.05
N LEU A 183 0.59 17.77 5.89
CA LEU A 183 0.03 19.04 5.45
C LEU A 183 0.98 19.84 4.56
N GLU A 184 2.30 19.73 4.77
CA GLU A 184 3.30 20.42 3.96
C GLU A 184 3.65 19.70 2.66
N THR A 185 3.57 18.36 2.63
CA THR A 185 4.14 17.57 1.51
C THR A 185 3.21 16.49 0.96
N GLY A 186 2.04 16.28 1.57
CA GLY A 186 1.15 15.15 1.29
C GLY A 186 1.61 13.82 1.89
N ASN A 187 2.82 13.74 2.43
CA ASN A 187 3.47 12.55 2.98
C ASN A 187 3.77 12.72 4.48
N PRO A 188 3.98 11.63 5.23
CA PRO A 188 4.06 10.23 4.83
C PRO A 188 2.70 9.56 4.61
N PHE A 189 2.68 8.49 3.80
CA PHE A 189 1.57 7.54 3.78
C PHE A 189 1.52 6.76 5.08
N MET A 190 0.33 6.29 5.48
CA MET A 190 0.19 5.45 6.67
C MET A 190 0.06 3.99 6.27
N PHE A 191 0.81 3.13 6.94
CA PHE A 191 0.78 1.69 6.77
C PHE A 191 0.54 1.04 8.14
N TYR A 192 -0.69 0.57 8.39
CA TYR A 192 -1.10 -0.05 9.65
C TYR A 192 -0.67 -1.52 9.67
N ARG A 193 0.58 -1.75 10.07
CA ARG A 193 1.29 -3.00 9.87
C ARG A 193 0.65 -4.22 10.51
N ASP A 194 0.00 -4.08 11.67
CA ASP A 194 -0.62 -5.21 12.35
C ASP A 194 -1.87 -5.66 11.62
N GLU A 195 -2.74 -4.72 11.20
CA GLU A 195 -3.92 -5.05 10.40
C GLU A 195 -3.55 -5.67 9.05
N VAL A 196 -2.52 -5.14 8.39
CA VAL A 196 -1.97 -5.69 7.15
C VAL A 196 -1.61 -7.16 7.31
N ASN A 197 -0.87 -7.51 8.37
CA ASN A 197 -0.35 -8.87 8.56
C ASN A 197 -1.39 -9.82 9.18
N ARG A 198 -2.29 -9.33 10.06
CA ARG A 198 -3.44 -10.12 10.54
C ARG A 198 -4.31 -10.63 9.41
N MET A 199 -4.56 -9.77 8.42
CA MET A 199 -5.43 -10.08 7.29
C MET A 199 -4.70 -10.68 6.09
N ASN A 200 -3.38 -10.89 6.19
CA ASN A 200 -2.57 -11.51 5.14
C ASN A 200 -2.94 -12.99 4.97
N PRO A 201 -3.46 -13.41 3.80
CA PRO A 201 -3.86 -14.80 3.58
C PRO A 201 -2.67 -15.76 3.44
N ASN A 202 -1.47 -15.23 3.28
CA ASN A 202 -0.24 -16.02 3.07
C ASN A 202 0.80 -15.84 4.18
N LYS A 203 0.37 -15.54 5.41
CA LYS A 203 1.26 -15.35 6.57
C LYS A 203 2.13 -16.57 6.91
N HIS A 204 1.75 -17.77 6.45
CA HIS A 204 2.55 -19.00 6.59
C HIS A 204 3.85 -18.98 5.77
N GLN A 205 3.99 -18.08 4.80
CA GLN A 205 5.17 -17.93 3.95
C GLN A 205 6.04 -16.73 4.32
N GLY A 206 5.54 -15.78 5.10
CA GLY A 206 6.28 -14.58 5.46
C GLY A 206 5.39 -13.41 5.84
N MET A 207 5.98 -12.24 5.90
CA MET A 207 5.34 -10.98 6.30
C MET A 207 5.29 -9.96 5.16
N VAL A 208 4.34 -9.04 5.29
CA VAL A 208 4.25 -7.80 4.52
C VAL A 208 4.92 -6.68 5.33
N TYR A 209 6.09 -6.22 4.92
CA TYR A 209 6.85 -5.16 5.61
C TYR A 209 6.53 -3.77 5.09
N SER A 210 6.18 -3.65 3.81
CA SER A 210 5.80 -2.40 3.17
C SER A 210 4.82 -2.66 2.02
N SER A 211 4.32 -1.58 1.43
CA SER A 211 3.52 -1.64 0.21
C SER A 211 4.36 -1.20 -1.01
N ASN A 212 3.72 -1.13 -2.17
CA ASN A 212 4.27 -0.54 -3.39
C ASN A 212 4.33 1.01 -3.29
N LEU A 213 4.52 1.67 -4.43
CA LEU A 213 4.53 3.13 -4.54
C LEU A 213 3.20 3.77 -4.09
N CYS A 214 2.06 3.16 -4.44
CA CYS A 214 0.72 3.75 -4.29
C CYS A 214 -0.10 3.12 -3.15
N THR A 215 0.48 2.31 -2.30
CA THR A 215 -0.07 1.74 -1.05
C THR A 215 -1.15 0.66 -1.20
N GLU A 216 -1.55 0.26 -2.42
CA GLU A 216 -2.60 -0.75 -2.62
C GLU A 216 -2.09 -2.19 -2.64
N ILE A 217 -0.81 -2.45 -2.88
CA ILE A 217 -0.25 -3.80 -2.99
C ILE A 217 0.34 -4.24 -1.66
N LEU A 218 -0.17 -5.34 -1.11
CA LEU A 218 0.25 -5.91 0.16
C LEU A 218 0.54 -7.40 -0.02
N GLN A 219 1.81 -7.75 -0.23
CA GLN A 219 2.25 -9.12 -0.44
C GLN A 219 3.51 -9.38 0.37
N ASN A 220 3.78 -10.65 0.66
CA ASN A 220 4.99 -11.06 1.38
C ASN A 220 6.25 -10.60 0.65
N MET A 221 7.22 -10.13 1.40
CA MET A 221 8.51 -9.71 0.88
C MET A 221 9.65 -10.21 1.77
N SER A 222 10.78 -10.49 1.15
CA SER A 222 11.99 -10.90 1.85
C SER A 222 13.24 -10.53 1.05
N PRO A 223 14.40 -10.34 1.69
CA PRO A 223 15.61 -9.92 1.01
C PRO A 223 16.22 -11.05 0.17
N THR A 224 16.70 -10.70 -1.01
CA THR A 224 17.63 -11.54 -1.78
C THR A 224 19.00 -11.50 -1.12
N ARG A 225 19.64 -12.65 -0.96
CA ARG A 225 20.94 -12.79 -0.26
C ARG A 225 22.00 -13.34 -1.21
N VAL A 226 23.20 -12.75 -1.16
CA VAL A 226 24.40 -13.32 -1.78
C VAL A 226 24.83 -14.51 -0.93
N ILE A 227 24.86 -15.70 -1.54
CA ILE A 227 25.28 -16.93 -0.88
C ILE A 227 26.78 -17.13 -1.06
N GLN A 228 27.27 -16.91 -2.28
CA GLN A 228 28.67 -17.13 -2.64
C GLN A 228 29.08 -16.23 -3.78
N GLU A 229 30.31 -15.76 -3.72
CA GLU A 229 31.01 -15.14 -4.84
C GLU A 229 32.33 -15.86 -5.03
N MET A 230 32.61 -16.32 -6.24
CA MET A 230 33.80 -17.11 -6.55
C MET A 230 34.39 -16.74 -7.89
N ILE A 231 35.70 -16.93 -8.01
CA ILE A 231 36.42 -16.81 -9.29
C ILE A 231 36.44 -18.18 -9.98
N SER A 232 36.02 -18.20 -11.24
CA SER A 232 36.07 -19.39 -12.12
C SER A 232 36.77 -19.02 -13.43
N GLY A 233 38.06 -19.29 -13.52
CA GLY A 233 38.90 -18.79 -14.61
C GLY A 233 39.02 -17.27 -14.59
N ASP A 234 38.57 -16.62 -15.64
CA ASP A 234 38.50 -15.16 -15.80
C ASP A 234 37.10 -14.60 -15.47
N GLN A 235 36.21 -15.42 -14.93
CA GLN A 235 34.84 -15.04 -14.58
C GLN A 235 34.65 -14.91 -13.08
N ILE A 236 33.84 -13.92 -12.66
CA ILE A 236 33.31 -13.82 -11.31
C ILE A 236 31.89 -14.36 -11.33
N VAL A 237 31.64 -15.44 -10.55
CA VAL A 237 30.33 -16.05 -10.43
C VAL A 237 29.74 -15.70 -9.07
N THR A 238 28.61 -14.97 -9.08
CA THR A 238 27.86 -14.62 -7.88
C THR A 238 26.58 -15.44 -7.81
N THR A 239 26.45 -16.27 -6.78
CA THR A 239 25.23 -17.05 -6.52
C THR A 239 24.37 -16.29 -5.49
N LYS A 240 23.11 -16.06 -5.85
CA LYS A 240 22.14 -15.37 -4.97
C LYS A 240 20.96 -16.31 -4.69
N GLN A 241 20.51 -16.32 -3.44
CA GLN A 241 19.23 -16.89 -3.06
C GLN A 241 18.16 -15.80 -3.20
N ALA A 242 17.20 -16.02 -4.08
CA ALA A 242 16.13 -15.07 -4.29
C ALA A 242 15.25 -14.94 -3.05
N GLY A 243 14.99 -13.68 -2.65
CA GLY A 243 13.90 -13.32 -1.78
C GLY A 243 12.62 -13.06 -2.55
N ASP A 244 11.55 -12.73 -1.82
CA ASP A 244 10.27 -12.38 -2.42
C ASP A 244 10.28 -10.89 -2.85
N PHE A 245 10.33 -10.65 -4.16
CA PHE A 245 10.28 -9.33 -4.79
C PHE A 245 8.92 -9.14 -5.45
N VAL A 246 8.08 -8.30 -4.87
CA VAL A 246 6.67 -8.13 -5.23
C VAL A 246 6.49 -7.44 -6.58
N VAL A 247 5.50 -7.87 -7.35
CA VAL A 247 5.10 -7.28 -8.64
C VAL A 247 3.64 -6.85 -8.60
N CYS A 248 3.34 -5.66 -9.12
CA CYS A 248 1.99 -5.12 -9.25
C CYS A 248 1.36 -5.55 -10.59
N ASN A 249 0.65 -6.68 -10.62
CA ASN A 249 -0.12 -7.11 -11.79
C ASN A 249 -1.55 -6.58 -11.66
N LEU A 250 -1.84 -5.40 -12.23
CA LEU A 250 -3.06 -4.63 -11.96
C LEU A 250 -4.02 -4.59 -13.14
N SER A 251 -5.31 -4.67 -12.84
CA SER A 251 -6.41 -4.33 -13.72
C SER A 251 -7.56 -3.74 -12.93
N SER A 252 -8.40 -2.89 -13.54
CA SER A 252 -9.49 -2.23 -12.84
C SER A 252 -10.76 -2.20 -13.67
N VAL A 253 -11.89 -2.49 -13.01
CA VAL A 253 -13.24 -2.40 -13.61
C VAL A 253 -13.71 -0.95 -13.60
N ASN A 254 -14.16 -0.46 -14.75
CA ASN A 254 -14.82 0.85 -14.85
C ASN A 254 -16.27 0.75 -14.36
N LEU A 255 -16.52 1.10 -13.10
CA LEU A 255 -17.84 1.01 -12.47
C LEU A 255 -18.87 1.95 -13.12
N GLY A 256 -18.45 3.15 -13.52
CA GLY A 256 -19.33 4.11 -14.19
C GLY A 256 -19.84 3.63 -15.55
N ARG A 257 -19.01 2.88 -16.30
CA ARG A 257 -19.43 2.23 -17.56
C ARG A 257 -20.21 0.94 -17.31
N ALA A 258 -19.81 0.17 -16.30
CA ALA A 258 -20.51 -1.07 -15.95
C ALA A 258 -21.97 -0.79 -15.55
N VAL A 259 -22.23 0.24 -14.72
CA VAL A 259 -23.60 0.60 -14.30
C VAL A 259 -24.46 1.11 -15.46
N THR A 260 -23.85 1.76 -16.45
CA THR A 260 -24.57 2.17 -17.68
C THR A 260 -25.02 0.95 -18.49
N ALA A 261 -24.20 -0.11 -18.52
CA ALA A 261 -24.53 -1.36 -19.22
C ALA A 261 -25.54 -2.22 -18.45
N GLN A 262 -25.45 -2.23 -17.12
CA GLN A 262 -26.34 -2.97 -16.20
C GLN A 262 -26.55 -2.13 -14.93
N PRO A 263 -27.73 -1.50 -14.76
CA PRO A 263 -27.99 -0.60 -13.63
C PRO A 263 -27.88 -1.26 -12.25
N ASP A 264 -28.13 -2.55 -12.12
CA ASP A 264 -27.90 -3.32 -10.89
C ASP A 264 -26.65 -4.18 -11.01
N LEU A 265 -25.51 -3.66 -10.47
CA LEU A 265 -24.23 -4.38 -10.48
C LEU A 265 -24.16 -5.50 -9.43
N LEU A 266 -25.12 -5.61 -8.50
CA LEU A 266 -25.19 -6.72 -7.56
C LEU A 266 -25.73 -7.99 -8.20
N THR A 267 -26.53 -7.86 -9.28
CA THR A 267 -26.99 -8.99 -10.08
C THR A 267 -25.84 -9.53 -10.95
N PRO A 268 -25.62 -10.86 -10.99
CA PRO A 268 -24.64 -11.48 -11.88
C PRO A 268 -24.91 -11.14 -13.35
N ASP A 269 -23.90 -11.02 -14.15
CA ASP A 269 -23.81 -10.96 -15.62
C ASP A 269 -22.64 -10.07 -16.08
N VAL A 270 -22.85 -8.73 -16.21
CA VAL A 270 -21.79 -7.84 -16.72
C VAL A 270 -20.55 -7.88 -15.82
N LEU A 271 -20.74 -7.73 -14.51
CA LEU A 271 -19.62 -7.72 -13.56
C LEU A 271 -18.92 -9.08 -13.51
N GLU A 272 -19.68 -10.18 -13.51
CA GLU A 272 -19.13 -11.54 -13.53
C GLU A 272 -18.29 -11.80 -14.78
N ARG A 273 -18.79 -11.44 -15.96
CA ARG A 273 -18.06 -11.61 -17.23
C ARG A 273 -16.77 -10.78 -17.26
N LEU A 274 -16.84 -9.51 -16.82
CA LEU A 274 -15.68 -8.63 -16.76
C LEU A 274 -14.60 -9.19 -15.83
N ILE A 275 -14.97 -9.56 -14.61
CA ILE A 275 -14.03 -10.08 -13.61
C ILE A 275 -13.41 -11.39 -14.08
N ARG A 276 -14.19 -12.32 -14.60
CA ARG A 276 -13.68 -13.60 -15.12
C ARG A 276 -12.62 -13.41 -16.20
N VAL A 277 -12.86 -12.48 -17.14
CA VAL A 277 -11.91 -12.17 -18.21
C VAL A 277 -10.66 -11.48 -17.65
N GLN A 278 -10.83 -10.48 -16.79
CA GLN A 278 -9.70 -9.73 -16.24
C GLN A 278 -8.79 -10.58 -15.36
N VAL A 279 -9.35 -11.46 -14.51
CA VAL A 279 -8.56 -12.39 -13.69
C VAL A 279 -7.74 -13.33 -14.58
N ARG A 280 -8.32 -13.87 -15.67
CA ARG A 280 -7.59 -14.68 -16.65
C ARG A 280 -6.50 -13.89 -17.37
N MET A 281 -6.79 -12.66 -17.78
CA MET A 281 -5.80 -11.78 -18.43
C MET A 281 -4.62 -11.51 -17.50
N LEU A 282 -4.89 -11.17 -16.24
CA LEU A 282 -3.86 -10.92 -15.23
C LEU A 282 -3.00 -12.17 -14.94
N ASP A 283 -3.63 -13.36 -14.84
CA ASP A 283 -2.89 -14.61 -14.69
C ASP A 283 -1.99 -14.91 -15.89
N ASN A 284 -2.47 -14.63 -17.12
CA ASN A 284 -1.68 -14.81 -18.33
C ASN A 284 -0.50 -13.82 -18.42
N VAL A 285 -0.69 -12.56 -17.98
CA VAL A 285 0.38 -11.55 -17.95
C VAL A 285 1.56 -12.03 -17.09
N ILE A 286 1.31 -12.76 -16.00
CA ILE A 286 2.36 -13.33 -15.16
C ILE A 286 3.29 -14.27 -15.93
N ASP A 287 2.75 -15.00 -16.88
CA ASP A 287 3.52 -15.94 -17.70
C ASP A 287 4.19 -15.26 -18.91
N LEU A 288 3.59 -14.19 -19.43
CA LEU A 288 4.03 -13.52 -20.66
C LEU A 288 5.00 -12.37 -20.41
N ASN A 289 5.03 -11.82 -19.18
CA ASN A 289 5.81 -10.62 -18.88
C ASN A 289 7.27 -10.98 -18.58
N ASP A 290 8.20 -10.33 -19.30
CA ASP A 290 9.62 -10.38 -19.02
C ASP A 290 9.99 -9.28 -18.03
N LEU A 291 10.36 -9.66 -16.81
CA LEU A 291 10.62 -8.75 -15.72
C LEU A 291 12.11 -8.39 -15.64
N PRO A 292 12.46 -7.12 -15.38
CA PRO A 292 13.84 -6.65 -15.40
C PRO A 292 14.69 -7.20 -14.24
N VAL A 293 14.06 -7.84 -13.25
CA VAL A 293 14.70 -8.36 -12.03
C VAL A 293 14.35 -9.84 -11.86
N PRO A 294 15.33 -10.77 -11.91
CA PRO A 294 15.06 -12.22 -11.90
C PRO A 294 14.26 -12.71 -10.69
N GLN A 295 14.53 -12.17 -9.48
CA GLN A 295 13.78 -12.55 -8.28
C GLN A 295 12.30 -12.14 -8.35
N ALA A 296 11.96 -11.09 -9.09
CA ALA A 296 10.58 -10.72 -9.34
C ALA A 296 9.84 -11.78 -10.17
N THR A 297 10.50 -12.36 -11.18
CA THR A 297 9.95 -13.48 -11.95
C THR A 297 9.70 -14.70 -11.05
N ILE A 298 10.65 -15.03 -10.18
CA ILE A 298 10.53 -16.17 -9.24
C ILE A 298 9.35 -15.95 -8.30
N THR A 299 9.21 -14.72 -7.72
CA THR A 299 8.13 -14.37 -6.81
C THR A 299 6.77 -14.40 -7.52
N ASN A 300 6.71 -13.83 -8.72
CA ASN A 300 5.51 -13.77 -9.54
C ASN A 300 5.00 -15.19 -9.87
N GLN A 301 5.90 -16.12 -10.22
CA GLN A 301 5.59 -17.52 -10.47
C GLN A 301 5.26 -18.33 -9.19
N LYS A 302 5.79 -17.93 -8.04
CA LYS A 302 5.53 -18.57 -6.74
C LYS A 302 4.11 -18.31 -6.26
N TYR A 303 3.69 -17.05 -6.28
CA TYR A 303 2.43 -16.59 -5.70
C TYR A 303 1.34 -16.33 -6.73
N ARG A 304 1.69 -16.01 -7.95
CA ARG A 304 0.74 -15.61 -9.01
C ARG A 304 -0.23 -14.53 -8.53
N ALA A 305 0.30 -13.55 -7.79
CA ALA A 305 -0.47 -12.48 -7.19
C ALA A 305 -0.97 -11.50 -8.26
N ILE A 306 -2.23 -11.10 -8.14
CA ILE A 306 -2.87 -10.10 -8.99
C ILE A 306 -3.51 -9.00 -8.12
N GLY A 307 -3.87 -7.89 -8.73
CA GLY A 307 -4.60 -6.80 -8.09
C GLY A 307 -5.74 -6.35 -9.00
N LEU A 308 -6.88 -7.03 -8.90
CA LEU A 308 -8.11 -6.57 -9.52
C LEU A 308 -8.72 -5.47 -8.65
N GLY A 309 -8.92 -4.29 -9.23
CA GLY A 309 -9.54 -3.15 -8.56
C GLY A 309 -10.69 -2.56 -9.35
N THR A 310 -11.04 -1.33 -9.01
CA THR A 310 -12.11 -0.58 -9.66
C THR A 310 -11.73 0.90 -9.78
N PHE A 311 -12.36 1.59 -10.72
CA PHE A 311 -12.40 3.04 -10.78
C PHE A 311 -13.80 3.51 -11.20
N GLY A 312 -14.08 4.79 -11.11
CA GLY A 312 -15.39 5.32 -11.43
C GLY A 312 -16.41 5.22 -10.30
N TRP A 313 -15.96 5.20 -9.04
CA TRP A 313 -16.88 5.12 -7.91
C TRP A 313 -17.82 6.32 -7.81
N HIS A 314 -17.29 7.55 -7.87
CA HIS A 314 -18.15 8.75 -7.84
C HIS A 314 -19.07 8.84 -9.06
N HIS A 315 -18.60 8.43 -10.24
CA HIS A 315 -19.42 8.31 -11.45
C HIS A 315 -20.57 7.33 -11.26
N LEU A 316 -20.31 6.16 -10.68
CA LEU A 316 -21.34 5.18 -10.32
C LEU A 316 -22.38 5.76 -9.36
N LEU A 317 -21.95 6.41 -8.27
CA LEU A 317 -22.85 6.99 -7.28
C LEU A 317 -23.75 8.06 -7.92
N ALA A 318 -23.18 8.95 -8.72
CA ALA A 318 -23.94 10.00 -9.41
C ALA A 318 -24.99 9.42 -10.36
N GLN A 319 -24.68 8.38 -11.12
CA GLN A 319 -25.64 7.72 -12.00
C GLN A 319 -26.75 6.98 -11.25
N LYS A 320 -26.46 6.49 -10.04
CA LYS A 320 -27.45 5.83 -9.17
C LYS A 320 -28.25 6.81 -8.31
N GLY A 321 -27.96 8.11 -8.36
CA GLY A 321 -28.59 9.10 -7.49
C GLY A 321 -28.27 8.89 -6.01
N ILE A 322 -27.03 8.48 -5.67
CA ILE A 322 -26.58 8.24 -4.29
C ILE A 322 -25.63 9.37 -3.86
N ASP A 323 -26.01 10.12 -2.82
CA ASP A 323 -25.14 11.16 -2.24
C ASP A 323 -23.92 10.52 -1.57
N TRP A 324 -22.74 11.11 -1.80
CA TRP A 324 -21.45 10.65 -1.27
C TRP A 324 -21.45 10.47 0.25
N ASN A 325 -22.06 11.41 0.97
CA ASN A 325 -22.06 11.41 2.44
C ASN A 325 -23.15 10.53 3.07
N SER A 326 -23.95 9.84 2.23
CA SER A 326 -25.08 9.06 2.69
C SER A 326 -24.67 7.70 3.26
N LYS A 327 -25.49 7.19 4.20
CA LYS A 327 -25.37 5.80 4.65
C LYS A 327 -25.58 4.79 3.52
N GLN A 328 -26.41 5.15 2.53
CA GLN A 328 -26.61 4.33 1.34
C GLN A 328 -25.30 4.11 0.55
N ALA A 329 -24.44 5.14 0.45
CA ALA A 329 -23.13 4.99 -0.18
C ALA A 329 -22.21 3.99 0.57
N GLU A 330 -22.24 4.01 1.91
CA GLU A 330 -21.50 3.06 2.75
C GLU A 330 -22.03 1.62 2.55
N GLU A 331 -23.34 1.43 2.60
CA GLU A 331 -23.99 0.11 2.44
C GLU A 331 -23.78 -0.46 1.02
N TYR A 332 -23.89 0.41 0.01
CA TYR A 332 -23.66 0.00 -1.37
C TYR A 332 -22.19 -0.34 -1.63
N SER A 333 -21.27 0.39 -0.99
CA SER A 333 -19.85 0.08 -1.02
C SER A 333 -19.55 -1.31 -0.45
N ASP A 334 -20.14 -1.67 0.69
CA ASP A 334 -20.01 -2.99 1.31
C ASP A 334 -20.52 -4.09 0.37
N ALA A 335 -21.77 -3.99 -0.05
CA ALA A 335 -22.41 -5.01 -0.88
C ALA A 335 -21.69 -5.21 -2.25
N LEU A 336 -21.30 -4.11 -2.92
CA LEU A 336 -20.64 -4.20 -4.22
C LEU A 336 -19.27 -4.85 -4.12
N TYR A 337 -18.46 -4.48 -3.11
CA TYR A 337 -17.13 -5.05 -2.96
C TYR A 337 -17.15 -6.47 -2.42
N GLU A 338 -18.14 -6.84 -1.60
CA GLU A 338 -18.41 -8.24 -1.27
C GLU A 338 -18.66 -9.06 -2.54
N ARG A 339 -19.50 -8.55 -3.45
CA ARG A 339 -19.78 -9.21 -4.74
C ARG A 339 -18.54 -9.30 -5.63
N ILE A 340 -17.76 -8.22 -5.74
CA ILE A 340 -16.50 -8.22 -6.50
C ILE A 340 -15.53 -9.26 -5.94
N ASN A 341 -15.35 -9.32 -4.64
CA ASN A 341 -14.46 -10.30 -4.00
C ASN A 341 -14.93 -11.73 -4.26
N TYR A 342 -16.23 -12.00 -4.08
CA TYR A 342 -16.82 -13.32 -4.36
C TYR A 342 -16.54 -13.77 -5.81
N LEU A 343 -16.84 -12.93 -6.78
CA LEU A 343 -16.64 -13.24 -8.21
C LEU A 343 -15.15 -13.40 -8.57
N THR A 344 -14.28 -12.63 -7.92
CA THR A 344 -12.83 -12.73 -8.14
C THR A 344 -12.28 -14.05 -7.63
N ILE A 345 -12.69 -14.47 -6.41
CA ILE A 345 -12.31 -15.77 -5.85
C ILE A 345 -12.86 -16.91 -6.71
N GLN A 346 -14.10 -16.82 -7.15
CA GLN A 346 -14.72 -17.81 -8.04
C GLN A 346 -13.96 -17.94 -9.37
N ALA A 347 -13.53 -16.81 -9.97
CA ALA A 347 -12.74 -16.82 -11.19
C ALA A 347 -11.33 -17.43 -10.96
N SER A 348 -10.67 -17.13 -9.84
CA SER A 348 -9.39 -17.71 -9.48
C SER A 348 -9.48 -19.21 -9.16
N LEU A 349 -10.56 -19.65 -8.51
CA LEU A 349 -10.89 -21.07 -8.30
C LEU A 349 -11.06 -21.82 -9.62
N ALA A 350 -11.79 -21.22 -10.57
CA ALA A 350 -11.97 -21.81 -11.90
C ALA A 350 -10.63 -22.00 -12.62
N LEU A 351 -9.74 -20.99 -12.55
CA LEU A 351 -8.38 -21.11 -13.08
C LEU A 351 -7.53 -22.14 -12.32
N ALA A 352 -7.71 -22.30 -11.01
CA ALA A 352 -7.01 -23.32 -10.25
C ALA A 352 -7.45 -24.73 -10.67
N LYS A 353 -8.72 -24.95 -10.95
CA LYS A 353 -9.22 -26.23 -11.50
C LYS A 353 -8.65 -26.53 -12.89
N GLU A 354 -8.39 -25.49 -13.70
CA GLU A 354 -7.85 -25.63 -15.07
C GLU A 354 -6.31 -25.78 -15.08
N LYS A 355 -5.61 -24.97 -14.29
CA LYS A 355 -4.15 -24.77 -14.37
C LYS A 355 -3.39 -25.12 -13.09
N GLY A 356 -4.08 -25.56 -12.05
CA GLY A 356 -3.53 -25.79 -10.70
C GLY A 356 -3.49 -24.55 -9.82
N ALA A 357 -3.48 -24.75 -8.51
CA ALA A 357 -3.34 -23.71 -7.52
C ALA A 357 -1.92 -23.07 -7.56
N TYR A 358 -1.76 -21.88 -6.95
CA TYR A 358 -0.42 -21.30 -6.79
C TYR A 358 0.47 -22.19 -5.93
N LYS A 359 1.80 -22.10 -6.13
CA LYS A 359 2.77 -23.11 -5.62
C LYS A 359 2.75 -23.32 -4.11
N VAL A 360 2.50 -22.28 -3.34
CA VAL A 360 2.54 -22.31 -1.86
C VAL A 360 1.15 -22.16 -1.23
N PHE A 361 0.13 -22.67 -1.90
CA PHE A 361 -1.26 -22.65 -1.42
C PHE A 361 -1.45 -23.41 -0.10
N LYS A 362 -0.74 -24.53 0.06
CA LYS A 362 -0.85 -25.37 1.25
C LYS A 362 -0.42 -24.61 2.52
N GLY A 363 -1.27 -24.59 3.53
CA GLY A 363 -1.06 -23.88 4.79
C GLY A 363 -1.53 -22.42 4.78
N SER A 364 -2.08 -21.91 3.68
CA SER A 364 -2.63 -20.56 3.59
C SER A 364 -3.98 -20.42 4.29
N ASP A 365 -4.37 -19.17 4.59
CA ASP A 365 -5.72 -18.86 5.09
C ASP A 365 -6.83 -19.19 4.07
N TRP A 366 -6.48 -19.32 2.81
CA TRP A 366 -7.37 -19.84 1.77
C TRP A 366 -7.71 -21.31 2.00
N GLN A 367 -6.70 -22.15 2.31
CA GLN A 367 -6.87 -23.58 2.50
C GLN A 367 -7.60 -23.89 3.80
N ASN A 368 -7.23 -23.23 4.90
CA ASN A 368 -7.78 -23.51 6.23
C ASN A 368 -9.11 -22.79 6.52
N GLY A 369 -9.57 -21.93 5.59
CA GLY A 369 -10.83 -21.20 5.70
C GLY A 369 -10.77 -19.91 6.54
N GLU A 370 -9.62 -19.55 7.12
CA GLU A 370 -9.47 -18.33 7.92
C GLU A 370 -9.75 -17.07 7.10
N TYR A 371 -9.44 -17.08 5.81
CA TYR A 371 -9.77 -15.96 4.92
C TYR A 371 -11.24 -15.57 4.99
N PHE A 372 -12.13 -16.57 4.95
CA PHE A 372 -13.58 -16.39 4.95
C PHE A 372 -14.12 -16.06 6.35
N SER A 373 -13.65 -16.78 7.36
CA SER A 373 -14.12 -16.59 8.74
C SER A 373 -13.74 -15.22 9.31
N LYS A 374 -12.53 -14.74 9.06
CA LYS A 374 -12.09 -13.39 9.47
C LYS A 374 -12.93 -12.26 8.87
N ARG A 375 -13.55 -12.49 7.72
CA ARG A 375 -14.42 -11.54 7.03
C ARG A 375 -15.90 -11.70 7.37
N GLY A 376 -16.24 -12.72 8.16
CA GLY A 376 -17.62 -12.99 8.54
C GLY A 376 -18.48 -13.49 7.39
N TYR A 377 -17.90 -14.20 6.43
CA TYR A 377 -18.61 -14.77 5.28
C TYR A 377 -19.29 -16.07 5.69
N THR A 378 -20.57 -16.00 6.06
CA THR A 378 -21.34 -17.11 6.66
C THR A 378 -22.53 -17.58 5.83
N SER A 379 -22.88 -16.90 4.73
CA SER A 379 -23.98 -17.33 3.86
C SER A 379 -23.69 -18.70 3.22
N PRO A 380 -24.71 -19.49 2.84
CA PRO A 380 -24.51 -20.78 2.15
C PRO A 380 -23.66 -20.67 0.90
N GLU A 381 -23.79 -19.59 0.15
CA GLU A 381 -23.01 -19.30 -1.05
C GLU A 381 -21.50 -19.17 -0.73
N TRP A 382 -21.17 -18.44 0.35
CA TRP A 382 -19.80 -18.29 0.82
C TRP A 382 -19.22 -19.58 1.40
N GLN A 383 -20.03 -20.35 2.13
CA GLN A 383 -19.60 -21.65 2.68
C GLN A 383 -19.28 -22.65 1.57
N GLU A 384 -20.10 -22.72 0.53
CA GLU A 384 -19.83 -23.57 -0.63
C GLU A 384 -18.54 -23.13 -1.36
N LEU A 385 -18.36 -21.82 -1.60
CA LEU A 385 -17.15 -21.32 -2.23
C LEU A 385 -15.91 -21.63 -1.38
N ALA A 386 -15.96 -21.45 -0.07
CA ALA A 386 -14.87 -21.77 0.86
C ALA A 386 -14.50 -23.25 0.82
N ALA A 387 -15.49 -24.15 0.81
CA ALA A 387 -15.29 -25.58 0.69
C ALA A 387 -14.61 -25.96 -0.63
N GLN A 388 -15.06 -25.38 -1.75
CA GLN A 388 -14.46 -25.60 -3.06
C GLN A 388 -13.02 -25.07 -3.13
N VAL A 389 -12.73 -23.92 -2.53
CA VAL A 389 -11.39 -23.35 -2.44
C VAL A 389 -10.47 -24.23 -1.60
N SER A 390 -10.93 -24.73 -0.47
CA SER A 390 -10.13 -25.62 0.39
C SER A 390 -9.66 -26.88 -0.35
N ILE A 391 -10.51 -27.44 -1.22
CA ILE A 391 -10.25 -28.69 -1.95
C ILE A 391 -9.40 -28.44 -3.21
N ASN A 392 -9.77 -27.45 -4.01
CA ASN A 392 -9.21 -27.22 -5.36
C ASN A 392 -8.12 -26.15 -5.38
N GLY A 393 -8.02 -25.34 -4.33
CA GLY A 393 -7.15 -24.17 -4.27
C GLY A 393 -7.69 -22.97 -5.03
N VAL A 394 -6.91 -21.87 -5.00
CA VAL A 394 -7.05 -20.71 -5.88
C VAL A 394 -5.79 -20.53 -6.71
N ARG A 395 -5.92 -19.98 -7.89
CA ARG A 395 -4.80 -19.74 -8.82
C ARG A 395 -3.86 -18.64 -8.33
N ASN A 396 -4.42 -17.62 -7.66
CA ASN A 396 -3.76 -16.38 -7.29
C ASN A 396 -3.72 -16.22 -5.76
N ALA A 397 -2.54 -15.97 -5.20
CA ALA A 397 -2.33 -15.90 -3.74
C ALA A 397 -2.93 -14.63 -3.11
N TRP A 398 -2.97 -13.53 -3.86
CA TRP A 398 -3.68 -12.28 -3.56
C TRP A 398 -4.42 -11.85 -4.81
N MET A 399 -5.58 -11.18 -4.66
CA MET A 399 -6.48 -11.00 -5.79
C MET A 399 -7.00 -9.57 -5.97
N VAL A 400 -7.36 -8.87 -4.89
CA VAL A 400 -8.04 -7.57 -4.96
C VAL A 400 -7.15 -6.46 -4.42
N ALA A 401 -6.98 -5.41 -5.23
CA ALA A 401 -6.26 -4.20 -4.85
C ALA A 401 -6.85 -3.00 -5.61
N VAL A 402 -7.01 -1.85 -4.95
CA VAL A 402 -7.64 -0.68 -5.57
C VAL A 402 -6.59 0.41 -5.82
N ALA A 403 -6.17 0.51 -7.06
CA ALA A 403 -5.17 1.47 -7.54
C ALA A 403 -5.76 2.87 -7.78
N PRO A 404 -4.93 3.94 -7.85
CA PRO A 404 -5.43 5.33 -8.03
C PRO A 404 -6.03 5.61 -9.40
N ASN A 405 -5.59 4.99 -10.48
CA ASN A 405 -6.16 4.99 -11.84
C ASN A 405 -6.47 6.38 -12.46
N MET A 406 -5.71 7.42 -12.18
CA MET A 406 -6.08 8.78 -12.62
C MET A 406 -6.11 8.92 -14.16
N SER A 407 -4.99 8.70 -14.84
CA SER A 407 -4.90 8.82 -16.31
C SER A 407 -5.78 7.79 -17.02
N THR A 408 -5.80 6.56 -16.53
CA THR A 408 -6.65 5.49 -17.06
C THR A 408 -8.14 5.85 -16.99
N ALA A 409 -8.58 6.42 -15.86
CA ALA A 409 -9.96 6.83 -15.68
C ALA A 409 -10.35 7.95 -16.64
N GLN A 410 -9.49 8.93 -16.86
CA GLN A 410 -9.72 10.02 -17.82
C GLN A 410 -9.85 9.49 -19.26
N ILE A 411 -8.95 8.60 -19.68
CA ILE A 411 -9.00 7.95 -21.01
C ILE A 411 -10.29 7.15 -21.18
N ALA A 412 -10.69 6.43 -20.14
CA ALA A 412 -11.90 5.60 -20.14
C ALA A 412 -13.19 6.41 -19.89
N GLY A 413 -13.13 7.73 -19.71
CA GLY A 413 -14.29 8.60 -19.50
C GLY A 413 -15.03 8.33 -18.19
N SER A 414 -14.30 8.20 -17.09
CA SER A 414 -14.88 7.96 -15.76
C SER A 414 -14.07 8.70 -14.67
N THR A 415 -14.48 8.58 -13.40
CA THR A 415 -13.79 9.18 -12.26
C THR A 415 -12.65 8.30 -11.76
N ALA A 416 -11.61 8.91 -11.19
CA ALA A 416 -10.44 8.19 -10.71
C ALA A 416 -10.75 7.31 -9.48
N SER A 417 -10.28 6.07 -9.49
CA SER A 417 -10.30 5.16 -8.34
C SER A 417 -11.65 5.13 -7.60
N ILE A 418 -11.57 5.22 -6.29
CA ILE A 418 -12.69 5.33 -5.36
C ILE A 418 -12.82 6.77 -4.81
N ASP A 419 -12.05 7.70 -5.35
CA ASP A 419 -12.00 9.08 -4.86
C ASP A 419 -13.17 9.93 -5.36
N PRO A 420 -13.57 10.97 -4.61
CA PRO A 420 -14.47 11.99 -5.13
C PRO A 420 -13.74 12.85 -6.17
N ILE A 421 -14.48 13.37 -7.15
CA ILE A 421 -13.94 14.33 -8.12
C ILE A 421 -13.53 15.65 -7.42
N TYR A 422 -12.57 16.36 -7.99
CA TYR A 422 -12.19 17.68 -7.49
C TYR A 422 -13.34 18.69 -7.57
N SER A 423 -14.00 18.73 -8.72
CA SER A 423 -15.15 19.58 -9.01
C SER A 423 -15.93 19.00 -10.20
N ALA A 424 -17.21 19.37 -10.34
CA ALA A 424 -18.02 18.99 -11.50
C ALA A 424 -17.45 19.53 -12.82
N PHE A 425 -16.73 20.65 -12.75
CA PHE A 425 -16.01 21.26 -13.87
C PHE A 425 -14.75 21.95 -13.32
N TYR A 426 -13.59 21.71 -13.96
CA TYR A 426 -12.34 22.41 -13.68
C TYR A 426 -11.41 22.41 -14.89
N TYR A 427 -10.38 23.24 -14.84
CA TYR A 427 -9.30 23.24 -15.81
C TYR A 427 -8.09 22.49 -15.23
N GLU A 428 -7.62 21.50 -15.94
CA GLU A 428 -6.36 20.82 -15.63
C GLU A 428 -5.22 21.55 -16.36
N GLU A 429 -4.23 22.01 -15.60
CA GLU A 429 -3.02 22.64 -16.15
C GLU A 429 -1.93 21.58 -16.27
N LYS A 430 -1.41 21.41 -17.47
CA LYS A 430 -0.23 20.60 -17.79
C LYS A 430 0.89 21.55 -18.26
N LYS A 431 2.12 21.05 -18.27
CA LYS A 431 3.30 21.85 -18.65
C LYS A 431 3.08 22.66 -19.93
N ASP A 432 2.43 22.09 -20.93
CA ASP A 432 2.32 22.65 -22.28
C ASP A 432 0.89 23.01 -22.71
N PHE A 433 -0.13 22.69 -21.89
CA PHE A 433 -1.53 22.99 -22.21
C PHE A 433 -2.45 23.03 -20.99
N ARG A 434 -3.59 23.68 -21.17
CA ARG A 434 -4.70 23.71 -20.22
C ARG A 434 -5.92 23.09 -20.86
N ARG A 435 -6.54 22.11 -20.20
CA ARG A 435 -7.74 21.47 -20.75
C ARG A 435 -8.92 21.55 -19.77
N PRO A 436 -10.16 21.70 -20.28
CA PRO A 436 -11.36 21.57 -19.45
C PRO A 436 -11.60 20.11 -19.12
N VAL A 437 -11.92 19.82 -17.87
CA VAL A 437 -12.37 18.52 -17.38
C VAL A 437 -13.77 18.65 -16.85
N VAL A 438 -14.67 17.82 -17.33
CA VAL A 438 -16.09 17.77 -16.93
C VAL A 438 -16.35 16.43 -16.28
N ALA A 439 -17.13 16.41 -15.20
CA ALA A 439 -17.53 15.17 -14.54
C ALA A 439 -18.22 14.23 -15.53
N PRO A 440 -17.88 12.93 -15.55
CA PRO A 440 -18.46 11.97 -16.48
C PRO A 440 -19.98 11.88 -16.33
N GLY A 441 -20.71 11.95 -17.46
CA GLY A 441 -22.17 11.86 -17.44
C GLY A 441 -22.86 13.03 -16.72
N LEU A 442 -22.21 14.23 -16.70
CA LEU A 442 -22.77 15.41 -16.08
C LEU A 442 -24.03 15.86 -16.80
N THR A 443 -25.14 15.92 -16.08
CA THR A 443 -26.46 16.40 -16.51
C THR A 443 -27.09 17.17 -15.35
N VAL A 444 -28.28 17.77 -15.60
CA VAL A 444 -29.06 18.42 -14.50
C VAL A 444 -29.39 17.42 -13.39
N ASP A 445 -29.66 16.14 -13.75
CA ASP A 445 -30.04 15.10 -12.79
C ASP A 445 -28.84 14.58 -11.98
N THR A 446 -27.64 14.54 -12.56
CA THR A 446 -26.43 14.03 -11.90
C THR A 446 -25.63 15.12 -11.19
N TYR A 447 -25.81 16.40 -11.56
CA TYR A 447 -25.09 17.53 -10.96
C TYR A 447 -25.17 17.58 -9.43
N PRO A 448 -26.34 17.37 -8.78
CA PRO A 448 -26.43 17.42 -7.32
C PRO A 448 -25.48 16.45 -6.59
N TYR A 449 -25.13 15.32 -7.22
CA TYR A 449 -24.23 14.31 -6.66
C TYR A 449 -22.75 14.65 -6.89
N TYR A 450 -22.46 15.51 -7.89
CA TYR A 450 -21.11 16.00 -8.18
C TYR A 450 -20.80 17.39 -7.59
N GLU A 451 -21.83 18.11 -7.14
CA GLU A 451 -21.68 19.49 -6.63
C GLU A 451 -20.67 19.59 -5.48
N LYS A 452 -20.66 18.58 -4.59
CA LYS A 452 -19.66 18.48 -3.52
C LYS A 452 -18.43 17.79 -4.09
N GLY A 453 -17.43 18.56 -4.50
CA GLY A 453 -16.12 18.03 -4.87
C GLY A 453 -15.33 17.49 -3.66
N ALA A 454 -14.15 16.96 -3.92
CA ALA A 454 -13.32 16.22 -2.97
C ALA A 454 -13.08 16.95 -1.63
N TYR A 455 -12.88 18.26 -1.67
CA TYR A 455 -12.66 19.11 -0.46
C TYR A 455 -13.94 19.51 0.27
N ARG A 456 -15.11 19.14 -0.24
CA ARG A 456 -16.42 19.50 0.33
C ARG A 456 -17.23 18.29 0.81
N VAL A 457 -16.85 17.09 0.42
CA VAL A 457 -17.43 15.85 0.95
C VAL A 457 -16.94 15.59 2.38
N ASP A 458 -17.76 14.91 3.17
CA ASP A 458 -17.36 14.47 4.52
C ASP A 458 -16.28 13.40 4.44
N GLN A 459 -15.08 13.72 4.93
CA GLN A 459 -13.96 12.79 4.92
C GLN A 459 -14.18 11.58 5.85
N PHE A 460 -14.97 11.73 6.92
CA PHE A 460 -15.35 10.60 7.77
C PHE A 460 -16.29 9.63 7.02
N ALA A 461 -17.20 10.14 6.19
CA ALA A 461 -17.99 9.28 5.29
C ALA A 461 -17.09 8.54 4.29
N SER A 462 -16.06 9.20 3.75
CA SER A 462 -15.07 8.56 2.89
C SER A 462 -14.29 7.45 3.62
N VAL A 463 -13.90 7.67 4.87
CA VAL A 463 -13.25 6.63 5.72
C VAL A 463 -14.19 5.44 5.91
N ARG A 464 -15.46 5.67 6.29
CA ARG A 464 -16.43 4.58 6.52
C ARG A 464 -16.69 3.77 5.26
N GLN A 465 -16.87 4.43 4.10
CA GLN A 465 -16.99 3.73 2.81
C GLN A 465 -15.77 2.85 2.53
N ASN A 466 -14.56 3.38 2.76
CA ASN A 466 -13.33 2.62 2.51
C ASN A 466 -13.12 1.50 3.54
N ALA A 467 -13.55 1.66 4.77
CA ALA A 467 -13.55 0.59 5.77
C ALA A 467 -14.46 -0.58 5.34
N ARG A 468 -15.64 -0.27 4.80
CA ARG A 468 -16.54 -1.29 4.22
C ARG A 468 -15.87 -2.05 3.06
N ARG A 469 -15.22 -1.33 2.14
CA ARG A 469 -14.47 -1.94 1.03
C ARG A 469 -13.30 -2.79 1.53
N GLN A 470 -12.51 -2.27 2.49
CA GLN A 470 -11.29 -2.92 2.96
C GLN A 470 -11.55 -4.32 3.51
N ARG A 471 -12.72 -4.56 4.10
CA ARG A 471 -13.15 -5.90 4.53
C ARG A 471 -13.08 -6.91 3.39
N HIS A 472 -13.39 -6.49 2.15
CA HIS A 472 -13.47 -7.33 0.96
C HIS A 472 -12.21 -7.27 0.08
N VAL A 473 -11.26 -6.40 0.40
CA VAL A 473 -10.00 -6.21 -0.33
C VAL A 473 -8.89 -6.92 0.45
N ASP A 474 -8.34 -7.97 -0.11
CA ASP A 474 -7.30 -8.77 0.56
C ASP A 474 -5.95 -8.02 0.62
N GLN A 475 -5.63 -7.20 -0.36
CA GLN A 475 -4.51 -6.25 -0.30
C GLN A 475 -4.99 -4.91 0.28
N SER A 476 -4.83 -3.78 -0.41
CA SER A 476 -5.28 -2.50 0.11
C SER A 476 -5.89 -1.58 -0.95
N ILE A 477 -6.14 -0.34 -0.54
CA ILE A 477 -6.81 0.70 -1.31
C ILE A 477 -5.94 1.95 -1.26
N SER A 478 -5.64 2.56 -2.41
CA SER A 478 -4.96 3.86 -2.50
C SER A 478 -5.94 4.97 -2.12
N PHE A 479 -6.17 5.13 -0.82
CA PHE A 479 -7.16 6.04 -0.26
C PHE A 479 -6.57 7.38 0.14
N ASN A 480 -7.04 8.47 -0.47
CA ASN A 480 -6.61 9.85 -0.19
C ASN A 480 -7.54 10.55 0.82
N PHE A 481 -6.95 11.37 1.68
CA PHE A 481 -7.68 12.41 2.40
C PHE A 481 -7.64 13.74 1.61
N TYR A 482 -8.77 14.43 1.54
CA TYR A 482 -8.89 15.76 0.95
C TYR A 482 -9.31 16.74 2.04
N VAL A 483 -8.40 17.60 2.45
CA VAL A 483 -8.60 18.46 3.61
C VAL A 483 -8.31 19.93 3.26
N PRO A 484 -9.02 20.90 3.85
CA PRO A 484 -8.63 22.30 3.71
C PRO A 484 -7.29 22.53 4.42
N SER A 485 -6.45 23.44 3.92
CA SER A 485 -5.18 23.81 4.55
C SER A 485 -5.37 24.34 5.99
N THR A 486 -6.56 24.84 6.29
CA THR A 486 -6.96 25.34 7.61
C THR A 486 -7.53 24.26 8.54
N ILE A 487 -7.43 22.97 8.17
CA ILE A 487 -7.94 21.88 9.00
C ILE A 487 -7.37 21.95 10.42
N ARG A 488 -8.21 21.73 11.41
CA ARG A 488 -7.75 21.60 12.81
C ARG A 488 -6.93 20.31 12.97
N ALA A 489 -5.80 20.40 13.67
CA ALA A 489 -4.97 19.23 13.95
C ALA A 489 -5.74 18.10 14.66
N SER A 490 -6.71 18.43 15.53
CA SER A 490 -7.58 17.42 16.15
C SER A 490 -8.44 16.67 15.14
N THR A 491 -9.01 17.38 14.15
CA THR A 491 -9.84 16.75 13.11
C THR A 491 -9.01 15.81 12.22
N LEU A 492 -7.80 16.22 11.83
CA LEU A 492 -6.91 15.35 11.05
C LEU A 492 -6.47 14.12 11.86
N LEU A 493 -6.17 14.29 13.16
CA LEU A 493 -5.90 13.20 14.07
C LEU A 493 -7.10 12.24 14.15
N ASP A 494 -8.32 12.77 14.32
CA ASP A 494 -9.53 11.97 14.42
C ASP A 494 -9.80 11.18 13.11
N LEU A 495 -9.49 11.73 11.94
CA LEU A 495 -9.57 11.02 10.66
C LEU A 495 -8.63 9.81 10.64
N HIS A 496 -7.36 9.98 11.04
CA HIS A 496 -6.40 8.87 11.10
C HIS A 496 -6.79 7.83 12.16
N MET A 497 -7.24 8.28 13.35
CA MET A 497 -7.71 7.38 14.40
C MET A 497 -8.93 6.58 13.96
N THR A 498 -9.86 7.21 13.24
CA THR A 498 -11.03 6.54 12.67
C THR A 498 -10.60 5.52 11.61
N ALA A 499 -9.69 5.89 10.69
CA ALA A 499 -9.17 4.98 9.67
C ALA A 499 -8.54 3.72 10.31
N TRP A 500 -7.71 3.89 11.33
CA TRP A 500 -7.13 2.78 12.07
C TRP A 500 -8.18 1.92 12.78
N LYS A 501 -9.11 2.56 13.53
CA LYS A 501 -10.16 1.85 14.29
C LYS A 501 -11.09 1.03 13.40
N GLU A 502 -11.43 1.58 12.25
CA GLU A 502 -12.31 0.94 11.25
C GLU A 502 -11.60 -0.14 10.41
N GLY A 503 -10.30 -0.38 10.64
CA GLY A 503 -9.57 -1.48 10.01
C GLY A 503 -9.04 -1.21 8.61
N LEU A 504 -8.80 0.05 8.23
CA LEU A 504 -8.04 0.34 7.03
C LEU A 504 -6.60 -0.18 7.19
N LYS A 505 -6.04 -0.69 6.12
CA LYS A 505 -4.65 -1.19 6.09
C LYS A 505 -3.65 -0.10 5.75
N THR A 506 -4.04 0.85 4.88
CA THR A 506 -3.21 1.99 4.46
C THR A 506 -4.04 3.24 4.25
N THR A 507 -3.40 4.41 4.36
CA THR A 507 -3.88 5.65 3.76
C THR A 507 -2.78 6.22 2.86
N TYR A 508 -3.16 6.91 1.80
CA TYR A 508 -2.27 7.43 0.78
C TYR A 508 -1.95 8.90 1.03
N TYR A 509 -2.17 9.82 0.09
CA TYR A 509 -1.89 11.23 0.31
C TYR A 509 -2.89 11.90 1.27
N VAL A 510 -2.38 12.86 2.04
CA VAL A 510 -3.20 13.94 2.61
C VAL A 510 -3.10 15.13 1.66
N ARG A 511 -4.15 15.38 0.88
CA ARG A 511 -4.21 16.44 -0.11
C ARG A 511 -4.81 17.69 0.52
N SER A 512 -4.06 18.79 0.50
CA SER A 512 -4.51 20.11 0.97
C SER A 512 -4.77 21.01 -0.24
N ASN A 513 -5.80 21.84 -0.18
CA ASN A 513 -6.19 22.70 -1.30
C ASN A 513 -5.31 23.95 -1.52
N ASP A 514 -4.33 24.22 -0.66
CA ASP A 514 -3.38 25.35 -0.80
C ASP A 514 -1.97 24.91 -1.24
N ILE A 515 -1.74 23.62 -1.42
CA ILE A 515 -0.44 23.10 -1.85
C ILE A 515 -0.61 22.40 -3.18
N ASP A 516 0.07 22.90 -4.22
CA ASP A 516 0.38 22.12 -5.41
C ASP A 516 1.26 20.94 -4.97
N ILE A 517 0.61 19.86 -4.56
CA ILE A 517 1.30 18.61 -4.33
C ILE A 517 1.74 18.17 -5.72
N SER A 518 3.06 18.17 -5.94
CA SER A 518 3.62 17.51 -7.12
C SER A 518 3.13 16.06 -7.09
N GLU A 519 2.05 15.81 -7.79
CA GLU A 519 1.48 14.47 -7.88
C GLU A 519 2.56 13.56 -8.43
N CYS A 520 2.65 12.36 -7.89
CA CYS A 520 3.27 11.29 -8.61
C CYS A 520 2.43 11.10 -9.88
N GLU A 521 2.79 11.81 -10.97
CA GLU A 521 2.17 11.64 -12.29
C GLU A 521 2.16 10.17 -12.73
N TRP A 522 2.89 9.34 -12.01
CA TRP A 522 3.21 7.94 -12.26
C TRP A 522 2.35 6.94 -11.50
N CYS A 523 1.68 7.37 -10.42
CA CYS A 523 0.69 6.54 -9.72
C CYS A 523 -0.62 6.41 -10.51
N SER A 524 -0.70 7.04 -11.67
CA SER A 524 -1.94 7.15 -12.43
C SER A 524 -1.98 6.31 -13.71
N SER A 525 -1.00 5.45 -13.94
CA SER A 525 -1.02 4.53 -15.10
C SER A 525 -1.49 3.14 -14.74
#